data_be5a7e6baaec0d7b85150903e122ac8f
#
_entry.id   be5a7e6baaec0d7b85150903e122ac8f
#
_cell.length_a   1.000
_cell.length_b   1.000
_cell.length_c   1.000
_cell.angle_alpha   90.00
_cell.angle_beta   90.00
_cell.angle_gamma   90.00
#
_symmetry.space_group_name_H-M   'P 1'
#
loop_
_entity.id
_entity.type
_entity.pdbx_description
1 polymer ?
#
loop_
_entity_poly.entity_id
_entity_poly.type
_entity_poly.pdbx_seq_one_letter_code
_entity_poly.pdbx_strand_id
1 'polypeptide(L)' 'MIALCPGSFDPVHHGHLEIIARAAELFDEVIVGVAHNSAKKYRFSLEERVRLVEESLRELGIEG' A
#
# COMPACT_ATOMS: atom_id res chain seq x y z
N MET A 1 -9.93 10.84 -11.93
CA MET A 1 -8.46 10.72 -11.88
C MET A 1 -8.04 9.57 -11.00
N ILE A 2 -6.97 8.90 -11.36
CA ILE A 2 -6.43 7.75 -10.64
C ILE A 2 -5.09 8.14 -10.02
N ALA A 3 -4.91 7.83 -8.74
CA ALA A 3 -3.64 8.03 -8.06
C ALA A 3 -2.91 6.71 -7.93
N LEU A 4 -1.60 6.72 -8.14
CA LEU A 4 -0.75 5.55 -7.94
C LEU A 4 0.15 5.78 -6.73
N CYS A 5 0.09 4.88 -5.77
CA CYS A 5 0.90 4.93 -4.55
C CYS A 5 1.88 3.75 -4.54
N PRO A 6 3.08 3.90 -5.11
CA PRO A 6 4.05 2.81 -5.14
C PRO A 6 4.90 2.76 -3.89
N GLY A 7 5.37 1.57 -3.54
CA GLY A 7 6.30 1.38 -2.44
C GLY A 7 6.60 -0.09 -2.22
N SER A 8 7.63 -0.38 -1.43
CA SER A 8 7.97 -1.75 -1.09
C SER A 8 7.08 -2.29 0.03
N PHE A 9 6.68 -1.44 0.95
CA PHE A 9 5.79 -1.80 2.08
C PHE A 9 6.30 -3.02 2.87
N ASP A 10 7.51 -2.92 3.36
CA ASP A 10 8.18 -4.03 4.05
C ASP A 10 8.58 -3.68 5.50
N PRO A 11 7.63 -3.63 6.44
CA PRO A 11 6.18 -3.66 6.25
C PRO A 11 5.57 -2.28 5.95
N VAL A 12 4.28 -2.27 5.69
CA VAL A 12 3.52 -1.01 5.62
C VAL A 12 3.53 -0.33 7.00
N HIS A 13 3.56 1.01 7.03
CA HIS A 13 3.50 1.75 8.28
C HIS A 13 2.58 2.97 8.15
N HIS A 14 2.41 3.69 9.26
CA HIS A 14 1.48 4.83 9.31
C HIS A 14 1.74 5.90 8.26
N GLY A 15 3.01 6.20 7.96
CA GLY A 15 3.35 7.16 6.93
C GLY A 15 2.80 6.77 5.56
N HIS A 16 2.89 5.49 5.21
CA HIS A 16 2.32 4.96 3.97
C HIS A 16 0.80 5.10 3.98
N LEU A 17 0.17 4.72 5.10
CA LEU A 17 -1.28 4.74 5.21
C LEU A 17 -1.86 6.15 5.16
N GLU A 18 -1.18 7.12 5.73
CA GLU A 18 -1.60 8.52 5.66
C GLU A 18 -1.63 9.04 4.22
N ILE A 19 -0.59 8.71 3.45
CA ILE A 19 -0.50 9.11 2.05
C ILE A 19 -1.61 8.47 1.23
N ILE A 20 -1.86 7.18 1.44
CA ILE A 20 -2.90 6.45 0.73
C ILE A 20 -4.29 7.00 1.08
N ALA A 21 -4.53 7.25 2.37
CA ALA A 21 -5.81 7.81 2.81
C ALA A 21 -6.06 9.18 2.21
N ARG A 22 -5.02 10.01 2.14
CA ARG A 22 -5.13 11.33 1.54
C ARG A 22 -5.44 11.25 0.05
N ALA A 23 -4.76 10.34 -0.65
CA ALA A 23 -5.02 10.12 -2.06
C ALA A 23 -6.45 9.63 -2.28
N ALA A 24 -6.96 8.76 -1.41
CA ALA A 24 -8.33 8.25 -1.50
C ALA A 24 -9.37 9.36 -1.34
N GLU A 25 -9.06 10.42 -0.60
CA GLU A 25 -9.95 11.57 -0.45
C GLU A 25 -9.94 12.48 -1.68
N LEU A 26 -8.79 12.58 -2.35
CA LEU A 26 -8.58 13.53 -3.44
C LEU A 26 -8.85 12.96 -4.84
N PHE A 27 -8.76 11.65 -4.98
CA PHE A 27 -8.89 11.00 -6.29
C PHE A 27 -10.02 9.99 -6.30
N ASP A 28 -10.57 9.75 -7.48
CA ASP A 28 -11.68 8.80 -7.65
C ASP A 28 -11.24 7.36 -7.39
N GLU A 29 -9.99 7.05 -7.70
CA GLU A 29 -9.46 5.72 -7.55
C GLU A 29 -8.00 5.79 -7.16
N VAL A 30 -7.58 4.90 -6.27
CA VAL A 30 -6.19 4.79 -5.84
C VAL A 30 -5.69 3.38 -6.09
N ILE A 31 -4.55 3.28 -6.75
CA ILE A 31 -3.88 2.00 -6.97
C ILE A 31 -2.63 1.96 -6.10
N VAL A 32 -2.55 0.99 -5.21
CA VAL A 32 -1.38 0.77 -4.38
C VAL A 32 -0.49 -0.27 -5.04
N GLY A 33 0.68 0.13 -5.50
CA GLY A 33 1.62 -0.76 -6.15
C GLY A 33 2.69 -1.25 -5.18
N VAL A 34 2.73 -2.54 -4.92
CA VAL A 34 3.73 -3.14 -4.06
C VAL A 34 4.92 -3.59 -4.91
N ALA A 35 6.02 -2.84 -4.81
CA ALA A 35 7.21 -3.11 -5.61
C ALA A 35 7.96 -4.34 -5.11
N HIS A 36 8.48 -5.13 -6.01
CA HIS A 36 9.29 -6.30 -5.69
C HIS A 36 10.52 -6.37 -6.60
N ASN A 37 11.69 -6.47 -5.99
CA ASN A 37 12.94 -6.68 -6.70
C ASN A 37 13.56 -7.97 -6.19
N SER A 38 13.64 -8.98 -7.04
CA SER A 38 14.14 -10.31 -6.66
C SER A 38 15.60 -10.31 -6.19
N ALA A 39 16.38 -9.30 -6.55
CA ALA A 39 17.76 -9.16 -6.10
C ALA A 39 17.87 -8.58 -4.68
N LYS A 40 16.77 -8.09 -4.13
CA LYS A 40 16.72 -7.47 -2.82
C LYS A 40 16.18 -8.46 -1.79
N LYS A 41 16.67 -8.35 -0.56
CA LYS A 41 16.12 -9.16 0.54
C LYS A 41 15.06 -8.35 1.27
N TYR A 42 13.89 -8.96 1.45
CA TYR A 42 12.79 -8.34 2.16
C TYR A 42 12.52 -9.08 3.47
N ARG A 43 11.94 -8.37 4.45
CA ARG A 43 11.52 -8.98 5.72
C ARG A 43 10.34 -9.90 5.53
N PHE A 44 9.45 -9.52 4.63
CA PHE A 44 8.22 -10.27 4.34
C PHE A 44 8.17 -10.61 2.86
N SER A 45 7.54 -11.73 2.54
CA SER A 45 7.30 -12.11 1.15
C SER A 45 6.40 -11.09 0.48
N LEU A 46 6.37 -11.09 -0.85
CA LEU A 46 5.49 -10.20 -1.60
C LEU A 46 4.03 -10.42 -1.19
N GLU A 47 3.61 -11.68 -1.07
CA GLU A 47 2.24 -12.01 -0.67
C GLU A 47 1.89 -11.47 0.72
N GLU A 48 2.81 -11.60 1.66
CA GLU A 48 2.62 -11.08 3.01
C GLU A 48 2.53 -9.56 3.02
N ARG A 49 3.38 -8.90 2.25
CA ARG A 49 3.37 -7.43 2.16
C ARG A 49 2.06 -6.92 1.59
N VAL A 50 1.57 -7.55 0.54
CA VAL A 50 0.28 -7.20 -0.06
C VAL A 50 -0.85 -7.40 0.93
N ARG A 51 -0.86 -8.54 1.63
CA ARG A 51 -1.88 -8.84 2.63
C ARG A 51 -1.89 -7.82 3.77
N LEU A 52 -0.72 -7.44 4.27
CA LEU A 52 -0.63 -6.46 5.35
C LEU A 52 -1.17 -5.09 4.92
N VAL A 53 -0.89 -4.70 3.69
CA VAL A 53 -1.44 -3.46 3.14
C VAL A 53 -2.96 -3.53 3.05
N GLU A 54 -3.48 -4.62 2.51
CA GLU A 54 -4.93 -4.81 2.38
C GLU A 54 -5.65 -4.79 3.73
N GLU A 55 -5.11 -5.50 4.71
CA GLU A 55 -5.69 -5.54 6.05
C GLU A 55 -5.67 -4.17 6.72
N SER A 56 -4.55 -3.44 6.58
CA SER A 56 -4.43 -2.11 7.16
C SER A 56 -5.41 -1.12 6.53
N LEU A 57 -5.60 -1.19 5.23
CA LEU A 57 -6.56 -0.34 4.54
C LEU A 57 -7.99 -0.68 4.95
N ARG A 58 -8.29 -1.94 5.13
CA ARG A 58 -9.60 -2.38 5.59
C ARG A 58 -9.92 -1.87 6.99
N GLU A 59 -8.95 -1.92 7.89
CA GLU A 59 -9.11 -1.41 9.26
C GLU A 59 -9.40 0.08 9.27
N LEU A 60 -8.84 0.83 8.32
CA LEU A 60 -9.08 2.26 8.18
C LEU A 60 -10.37 2.59 7.42
N GLY A 61 -11.06 1.58 6.91
CA GLY A 61 -12.27 1.77 6.13
C GLY A 61 -12.01 2.28 4.71
N ILE A 62 -10.80 2.09 4.21
CA ILE A 62 -10.43 2.48 2.85
C ILE A 62 -10.63 1.27 1.93
N GLU A 63 -11.51 1.43 0.94
CA GLU A 63 -11.73 0.42 -0.07
C GLU A 63 -10.86 0.73 -1.28
N GLY A 64 -10.14 -0.26 -1.70
CA GLY A 64 -9.29 0.01 -2.78
C GLY A 64 -9.08 -1.06 -3.76
#